data_4efdffc9239e976f36f3261d3987c484
#
_entry.id   4efdffc9239e976f36f3261d3987c484
#
_cell.length_a   1.000
_cell.length_b   1.000
_cell.length_c   1.000
_cell.angle_alpha   90.00
_cell.angle_beta   90.00
_cell.angle_gamma   90.00
#
_symmetry.space_group_name_H-M   'P 1'
#
loop_
_entity.id
_entity.type
_entity.pdbx_description
1 polymer ?
#
loop_
_entity_poly.entity_id
_entity_poly.type
_entity_poly.pdbx_seq_one_letter_code
_entity_poly.pdbx_strand_id
1 'polypeptide(L)' 'MHQTKQQRESLYKVGQRIRIIHMEGEDTRYDGKEGVIEHIDGIGQLHGTWGSLAVIPEADKFIVIG' A
#
# COMPACT_ATOMS: atom_id res chain seq x y z
N MET A 1 -16.92 9.74 -20.10
CA MET A 1 -16.45 9.39 -19.68
C MET A 1 -16.05 9.15 -19.16
N HIS A 2 -15.79 9.07 -18.99
CA HIS A 2 -15.23 8.70 -18.34
C HIS A 2 -14.62 8.35 -17.69
N GLN A 3 -14.58 8.24 -17.49
CA GLN A 3 -13.91 7.83 -16.81
C GLN A 3 -13.34 7.52 -16.21
N THR A 4 -13.26 7.56 -16.23
CA THR A 4 -12.62 7.16 -15.64
C THR A 4 -12.29 6.86 -14.87
N LYS A 5 -12.48 6.97 -14.59
CA LYS A 5 -12.12 6.54 -13.79
C LYS A 5 -11.73 5.77 -13.37
N GLN A 6 -11.81 5.71 -13.53
CA GLN A 6 -11.57 4.89 -13.33
C GLN A 6 -10.78 4.22 -13.20
N GLN A 7 -10.77 4.16 -13.52
CA GLN A 7 -9.87 3.57 -13.45
C GLN A 7 -8.80 4.13 -12.97
N ARG A 8 -8.88 4.21 -12.07
CA ARG A 8 -7.85 4.78 -11.51
C ARG A 8 -6.68 3.93 -11.54
N GLU A 9 -5.69 4.33 -12.23
CA GLU A 9 -4.52 3.60 -12.23
C GLU A 9 -3.84 3.75 -10.93
N SER A 10 -3.32 2.69 -10.37
CA SER A 10 -2.56 2.74 -9.15
C SER A 10 -1.20 3.37 -9.43
N LEU A 11 -0.71 4.17 -8.48
CA LEU A 11 0.64 4.68 -8.52
C LEU A 11 1.65 3.62 -8.12
N TYR A 12 1.19 2.46 -7.69
CA TYR A 12 2.03 1.42 -7.15
C TYR A 12 1.86 0.16 -7.98
N LYS A 13 2.85 -0.74 -7.91
CA LYS A 13 2.83 -1.96 -8.71
C LYS A 13 3.24 -3.14 -7.88
N VAL A 14 2.65 -4.28 -8.20
CA VAL A 14 3.07 -5.56 -7.63
C VAL A 14 4.57 -5.74 -7.92
N GLY A 15 5.30 -6.15 -6.91
CA GLY A 15 6.73 -6.33 -7.00
C GLY A 15 7.54 -5.19 -6.42
N GLN A 16 6.94 -4.04 -6.19
CA GLN A 16 7.66 -2.94 -5.53
C GLN A 16 7.85 -3.24 -4.07
N ARG A 17 8.99 -2.77 -3.53
CA ARG A 17 9.28 -2.89 -2.10
C ARG A 17 8.94 -1.58 -1.45
N ILE A 18 8.28 -1.65 -0.30
CA ILE A 18 7.92 -0.45 0.45
C ILE A 18 8.41 -0.58 1.89
N ARG A 19 8.57 0.56 2.54
CA ARG A 19 8.80 0.64 3.98
C ARG A 19 7.63 1.39 4.58
N ILE A 20 7.00 0.80 5.59
CA ILE A 20 5.87 1.42 6.29
C ILE A 20 6.43 2.37 7.34
N ILE A 21 5.99 3.62 7.29
CA ILE A 21 6.36 4.60 8.30
C ILE A 21 5.38 4.49 9.46
N HIS A 22 4.07 4.52 9.17
CA HIS A 22 3.07 4.38 10.22
C HIS A 22 1.72 4.11 9.57
N MET A 23 1.00 3.13 10.10
CA MET A 23 -0.33 2.80 9.60
C MET A 23 -1.37 3.48 10.49
N GLU A 24 -2.29 4.16 9.84
CA GLU A 24 -3.36 4.86 10.52
C GLU A 24 -4.17 3.88 11.36
N GLY A 25 -4.43 4.21 12.61
CA GLY A 25 -5.24 3.36 13.46
C GLY A 25 -4.51 2.21 14.11
N GLU A 26 -3.26 1.94 13.70
CA GLU A 26 -2.45 0.93 14.36
C GLU A 26 -1.49 1.64 15.29
N ASP A 27 -1.08 0.98 16.34
CA ASP A 27 -0.11 1.63 17.22
C ASP A 27 1.24 1.66 16.51
N THR A 28 2.26 1.03 17.01
CA THR A 28 3.55 1.07 16.34
C THR A 28 3.94 -0.27 15.75
N ARG A 29 2.96 -1.18 15.67
CA ARG A 29 3.27 -2.57 15.34
C ARG A 29 3.93 -2.71 13.97
N TYR A 30 3.50 -1.89 13.00
CA TYR A 30 4.01 -1.99 11.65
C TYR A 30 5.05 -0.94 11.31
N ASP A 31 5.39 -0.05 12.24
CA ASP A 31 6.34 1.01 11.97
C ASP A 31 7.69 0.42 11.59
N GLY A 32 8.21 0.86 10.45
CA GLY A 32 9.52 0.41 9.97
C GLY A 32 9.54 -0.91 9.25
N LYS A 33 8.42 -1.60 9.17
CA LYS A 33 8.40 -2.87 8.44
C LYS A 33 8.54 -2.63 6.96
N GLU A 34 9.23 -3.56 6.30
CA GLU A 34 9.41 -3.51 4.85
C GLU A 34 8.84 -4.76 4.25
N GLY A 35 8.43 -4.66 3.01
CA GLY A 35 7.92 -5.82 2.30
C GLY A 35 7.68 -5.49 0.85
N VAL A 36 7.23 -6.50 0.13
CA VAL A 36 6.98 -6.42 -1.31
C VAL A 36 5.48 -6.46 -1.53
N ILE A 37 4.99 -5.60 -2.42
CA ILE A 37 3.58 -5.59 -2.78
C ILE A 37 3.30 -6.84 -3.60
N GLU A 38 2.34 -7.64 -3.14
CA GLU A 38 1.97 -8.86 -3.82
C GLU A 38 0.64 -8.74 -4.55
N HIS A 39 -0.22 -7.81 -4.12
CA HIS A 39 -1.54 -7.67 -4.70
C HIS A 39 -2.07 -6.27 -4.41
N ILE A 40 -2.71 -5.68 -5.39
CA ILE A 40 -3.39 -4.39 -5.22
C ILE A 40 -4.86 -4.68 -5.50
N ASP A 41 -5.71 -4.44 -4.50
CA ASP A 41 -7.11 -4.84 -4.64
C ASP A 41 -7.90 -3.79 -5.39
N GLY A 42 -9.20 -4.06 -5.55
CA GLY A 42 -10.05 -3.23 -6.40
C GLY A 42 -10.26 -1.82 -5.91
N ILE A 43 -9.98 -1.55 -4.64
CA ILE A 43 -10.11 -0.20 -4.10
C ILE A 43 -8.75 0.43 -3.84
N GLY A 44 -7.68 -0.18 -4.35
CA GLY A 44 -6.36 0.42 -4.32
C GLY A 44 -5.54 0.15 -3.08
N GLN A 45 -5.98 -0.76 -2.22
CA GLN A 45 -5.20 -1.09 -1.03
C GLN A 45 -4.12 -2.10 -1.39
N LEU A 46 -2.97 -1.95 -0.74
CA LEU A 46 -1.78 -2.73 -1.06
C LEU A 46 -1.64 -3.89 -0.07
N HIS A 47 -1.50 -5.09 -0.61
CA HIS A 47 -1.29 -6.30 0.18
C HIS A 47 0.10 -6.81 -0.11
N GLY A 48 0.81 -7.25 0.91
CA GLY A 48 2.17 -7.70 0.68
C GLY A 48 2.75 -8.43 1.86
N THR A 49 4.06 -8.57 1.82
CA THR A 49 4.78 -9.47 2.73
C THR A 49 5.05 -8.86 4.09
N TRP A 50 4.65 -7.63 4.33
CA TRP A 50 4.87 -6.99 5.64
C TRP A 50 3.95 -7.55 6.72
N GLY A 51 2.85 -8.17 6.34
CA GLY A 51 1.93 -8.74 7.31
C GLY A 51 0.53 -8.81 6.72
N SER A 52 -0.45 -9.05 7.57
CA SER A 52 -1.81 -9.31 7.11
C SER A 52 -2.63 -8.05 6.85
N LEU A 53 -2.18 -6.89 7.30
CA LEU A 53 -2.94 -5.66 7.09
C LEU A 53 -2.57 -5.02 5.78
N ALA A 54 -3.58 -4.58 5.04
CA ALA A 54 -3.35 -3.86 3.79
C ALA A 54 -2.89 -2.44 4.10
N VAL A 55 -2.02 -1.90 3.26
CA VAL A 55 -1.64 -0.50 3.33
C VAL A 55 -2.67 0.29 2.53
N ILE A 56 -3.20 1.34 3.13
CA ILE A 56 -4.19 2.21 2.51
C ILE A 56 -3.47 3.50 2.10
N PRO A 57 -3.21 3.67 0.80
CA PRO A 57 -2.35 4.80 0.37
C PRO A 57 -2.83 6.16 0.82
N GLU A 58 -4.15 6.35 0.93
CA GLU A 58 -4.66 7.66 1.32
C GLU A 58 -4.52 7.93 2.81
N ALA A 59 -4.34 6.90 3.62
CA ALA A 59 -4.35 7.05 5.06
C ALA A 59 -3.02 6.72 5.71
N ASP A 60 -2.27 5.79 5.15
CA ASP A 60 -1.07 5.28 5.79
C ASP A 60 0.16 5.97 5.22
N LYS A 61 1.20 6.09 6.05
CA LYS A 61 2.45 6.70 5.60
C LYS A 61 3.43 5.61 5.26
N PHE A 62 3.93 5.64 4.05
CA PHE A 62 4.91 4.65 3.60
C PHE A 62 5.69 5.23 2.43
N ILE A 63 6.80 4.60 2.09
CA ILE A 63 7.62 5.02 0.95
C ILE A 63 7.97 3.80 0.12
N VAL A 64 8.15 4.04 -1.17
CA VAL A 64 8.61 2.99 -2.08
C VAL A 64 10.12 3.02 -2.06
N ILE A 65 10.74 1.87 -1.81
CA ILE A 65 12.20 1.79 -1.69
C ILE A 65 12.83 0.86 -2.72
N GLY A 66 12.04 0.28 -3.58
CA GLY A 66 12.64 -0.57 -4.60
C GLY A 66 11.71 -1.19 -5.60
#